data_f8035d33b43078d244c6757a10d8758d
#
_entry.id   f8035d33b43078d244c6757a10d8758d
#
_cell.length_a   1.000
_cell.length_b   1.000
_cell.length_c   1.000
_cell.angle_alpha   90.00
_cell.angle_beta   90.00
_cell.angle_gamma   90.00
#
_symmetry.space_group_name_H-M   'P 1'
#
loop_
_entity.id
_entity.type
_entity.pdbx_description
1 polymer ?
#
loop_
_entity_poly.entity_id
_entity_poly.type
_entity_poly.pdbx_seq_one_letter_code
_entity_poly.pdbx_strand_id
1 'polypeptide(L)'
;MKIMHIVGNRPQFIKLAPVSRKLIAHQIEEIIIHTGQHYDENMSDIFFEELNISQPKINLNVGSGTHAQVTAKIMSRLEEIVMNEKPDGVVVYGDTNSTLAAAITVSKLNIPLFHVEAGTRTYNKENPEEKNRIVADHLSDYLFVPDKISADNLKKEGIPSDRIIFSGDVMYDQFLYSISCDRNAYIGKYPDDFILMTWHRQENTCSKERIEKILSFIEKIHYKIVLLLHPRTNKVISEYGLWTRVRENKNLLVVPPVGYKEMTVLLNRCK
;
A
#
# COMPACT_ATOMS: atom_id res chain seq x y z
N MET A 1 25.17 4.91 -10.80
CA MET A 1 24.32 3.78 -10.35
C MET A 1 22.87 4.14 -10.64
N LYS A 2 22.15 3.24 -11.27
CA LYS A 2 20.79 3.41 -11.74
C LYS A 2 19.89 2.34 -11.11
N ILE A 3 18.90 2.71 -10.32
CA ILE A 3 18.00 1.81 -9.62
C ILE A 3 16.60 1.92 -10.25
N MET A 4 16.00 0.77 -10.55
CA MET A 4 14.65 0.69 -11.11
C MET A 4 13.65 0.24 -10.04
N HIS A 5 12.55 0.95 -9.88
CA HIS A 5 11.47 0.62 -8.96
C HIS A 5 10.27 0.09 -9.72
N ILE A 6 9.72 -1.03 -9.29
CA ILE A 6 8.50 -1.61 -9.86
C ILE A 6 7.36 -1.45 -8.88
N VAL A 7 6.35 -0.68 -9.25
CA VAL A 7 5.18 -0.36 -8.42
C VAL A 7 3.89 -0.45 -9.22
N GLY A 8 2.77 -0.76 -8.58
CA GLY A 8 1.49 -0.95 -9.27
C GLY A 8 0.25 -0.58 -8.47
N ASN A 9 0.40 -0.23 -7.19
CA ASN A 9 -0.72 0.14 -6.33
C ASN A 9 -0.31 1.14 -5.24
N ARG A 10 -1.31 1.72 -4.57
CA ARG A 10 -1.13 2.76 -3.54
C ARG A 10 -0.17 2.38 -2.42
N PRO A 11 -0.27 1.20 -1.76
CA PRO A 11 0.69 0.82 -0.72
C PRO A 11 2.14 0.81 -1.21
N GLN A 12 2.37 0.43 -2.46
CA GLN A 12 3.72 0.43 -3.04
C GLN A 12 4.25 1.85 -3.26
N PHE A 13 3.41 2.82 -3.65
CA PHE A 13 3.82 4.23 -3.75
C PHE A 13 4.23 4.79 -2.40
N ILE A 14 3.49 4.47 -1.34
CA ILE A 14 3.82 4.89 0.03
C ILE A 14 5.18 4.32 0.46
N LYS A 15 5.45 3.04 0.14
CA LYS A 15 6.73 2.38 0.45
C LYS A 15 7.90 2.91 -0.39
N LEU A 16 7.63 3.25 -1.64
CA LEU A 16 8.60 3.83 -2.57
C LEU A 16 9.10 5.20 -2.07
N ALA A 17 8.22 6.06 -1.56
CA ALA A 17 8.51 7.45 -1.25
C ALA A 17 9.73 7.67 -0.33
N PRO A 18 9.90 6.99 0.82
CA PRO A 18 11.10 7.17 1.65
C PRO A 18 12.36 6.62 0.98
N VAL A 19 12.27 5.56 0.18
CA VAL A 19 13.40 4.98 -0.55
C VAL A 19 13.85 5.95 -1.64
N SER A 20 12.92 6.45 -2.47
CA SER A 20 13.17 7.43 -3.52
C SER A 20 13.86 8.69 -2.97
N ARG A 21 13.33 9.27 -1.89
CA ARG A 21 13.97 10.43 -1.25
C ARG A 21 15.42 10.19 -0.83
N LYS A 22 15.72 8.97 -0.34
CA LYS A 22 17.11 8.61 0.03
C LYS A 22 18.00 8.43 -1.17
N LEU A 23 17.51 7.79 -2.24
CA LEU A 23 18.28 7.63 -3.47
C LEU A 23 18.60 8.98 -4.10
N ILE A 24 17.64 9.88 -4.20
CA ILE A 24 17.82 11.25 -4.71
C ILE A 24 18.85 12.01 -3.85
N ALA A 25 18.73 11.94 -2.52
CA ALA A 25 19.67 12.59 -1.60
C ALA A 25 21.12 12.10 -1.76
N HIS A 26 21.30 10.86 -2.21
CA HIS A 26 22.60 10.25 -2.51
C HIS A 26 23.01 10.34 -3.98
N GLN A 27 22.27 11.12 -4.81
CA GLN A 27 22.55 11.32 -6.24
C GLN A 27 22.56 10.00 -7.04
N ILE A 28 21.71 9.05 -6.63
CA ILE A 28 21.49 7.80 -7.34
C ILE A 28 20.35 8.02 -8.33
N GLU A 29 20.58 7.68 -9.60
CA GLU A 29 19.56 7.75 -10.64
C GLU A 29 18.46 6.73 -10.35
N GLU A 30 17.21 7.18 -10.37
CA GLU A 30 16.05 6.29 -10.21
C GLU A 30 15.19 6.24 -11.47
N ILE A 31 14.63 5.06 -11.75
CA ILE A 31 13.62 4.85 -12.78
C ILE A 31 12.41 4.21 -12.12
N ILE A 32 11.25 4.83 -12.21
CA ILE A 32 10.00 4.29 -11.69
C ILE A 32 9.20 3.71 -12.85
N ILE A 33 8.85 2.43 -12.75
CA ILE A 33 7.96 1.71 -13.66
C ILE A 33 6.64 1.45 -12.93
N HIS A 34 5.56 2.02 -13.47
CA HIS A 34 4.20 1.76 -12.99
C HIS A 34 3.58 0.63 -13.78
N THR A 35 3.13 -0.44 -13.13
CA THR A 35 2.56 -1.60 -13.85
C THR A 35 1.16 -1.34 -14.40
N GLY A 36 0.44 -0.35 -13.88
CA GLY A 36 -0.92 -0.04 -14.30
C GLY A 36 -1.93 -1.09 -13.85
N GLN A 37 -1.68 -1.79 -12.73
CA GLN A 37 -2.57 -2.80 -12.19
C GLN A 37 -3.91 -2.23 -11.71
N HIS A 38 -3.93 -0.97 -11.23
CA HIS A 38 -5.14 -0.26 -10.84
C HIS A 38 -5.46 0.84 -11.86
N TYR A 39 -6.70 0.83 -12.38
CA TYR A 39 -7.15 1.56 -13.58
C TYR A 39 -7.45 3.05 -13.37
N ASP A 40 -7.23 3.61 -12.19
CA ASP A 40 -7.60 5.00 -11.88
C ASP A 40 -6.38 5.92 -12.06
N GLU A 41 -6.13 6.36 -13.31
CA GLU A 41 -5.03 7.28 -13.65
C GLU A 41 -5.06 8.53 -12.79
N ASN A 42 -6.23 9.14 -12.60
CA ASN A 42 -6.41 10.35 -11.79
C ASN A 42 -6.08 10.14 -10.31
N MET A 43 -6.22 8.91 -9.79
CA MET A 43 -5.91 8.62 -8.39
C MET A 43 -4.42 8.31 -8.16
N SER A 44 -3.71 7.83 -9.18
CA SER A 44 -2.27 7.58 -9.07
C SER A 44 -1.48 8.88 -9.06
N ASP A 45 -1.81 9.82 -9.94
CA ASP A 45 -1.12 11.11 -10.06
C ASP A 45 -1.18 11.93 -8.76
N ILE A 46 -2.33 11.96 -8.11
CA ILE A 46 -2.50 12.60 -6.79
C ILE A 46 -1.53 11.99 -5.76
N PHE A 47 -1.33 10.67 -5.77
CA PHE A 47 -0.39 10.02 -4.84
C PHE A 47 1.06 10.39 -5.12
N PHE A 48 1.47 10.48 -6.38
CA PHE A 48 2.83 10.92 -6.73
C PHE A 48 3.09 12.35 -6.26
N GLU A 49 2.12 13.26 -6.42
CA GLU A 49 2.19 14.63 -5.92
C GLU A 49 2.18 14.69 -4.39
N GLU A 50 1.21 14.01 -3.73
CA GLU A 50 1.09 14.03 -2.27
C GLU A 50 2.33 13.43 -1.58
N LEU A 51 2.95 12.40 -2.16
CA LEU A 51 4.13 11.74 -1.61
C LEU A 51 5.43 12.41 -2.03
N ASN A 52 5.37 13.39 -2.94
CA ASN A 52 6.53 14.09 -3.52
C ASN A 52 7.57 13.11 -4.09
N ILE A 53 7.10 12.21 -4.96
CA ILE A 53 7.92 11.26 -5.71
C ILE A 53 7.86 11.58 -7.19
N SER A 54 8.92 11.20 -7.92
CA SER A 54 9.02 11.42 -9.37
C SER A 54 7.90 10.69 -10.11
N GLN A 55 7.40 11.27 -11.19
CA GLN A 55 6.45 10.59 -12.05
C GLN A 55 7.08 9.34 -12.67
N PRO A 56 6.31 8.27 -12.88
CA PRO A 56 6.80 7.07 -13.54
C PRO A 56 7.33 7.38 -14.93
N LYS A 57 8.55 6.91 -15.24
CA LYS A 57 9.10 7.01 -16.58
C LYS A 57 8.28 6.23 -17.60
N ILE A 58 7.74 5.08 -17.18
CA ILE A 58 6.93 4.19 -18.03
C ILE A 58 5.75 3.66 -17.21
N ASN A 59 4.56 3.68 -17.82
CA ASN A 59 3.38 2.97 -17.34
C ASN A 59 3.09 1.77 -18.27
N LEU A 60 3.06 0.56 -17.71
CA LEU A 60 2.81 -0.66 -18.47
C LEU A 60 1.34 -0.81 -18.90
N ASN A 61 0.42 -0.05 -18.29
CA ASN A 61 -1.02 -0.08 -18.61
C ASN A 61 -1.60 -1.50 -18.69
N VAL A 62 -1.28 -2.35 -17.70
CA VAL A 62 -1.68 -3.76 -17.74
C VAL A 62 -3.18 -3.94 -17.53
N GLY A 63 -3.78 -3.03 -16.73
CA GLY A 63 -5.21 -3.05 -16.42
C GLY A 63 -5.63 -4.21 -15.53
N SER A 64 -6.96 -4.44 -15.48
CA SER A 64 -7.57 -5.51 -14.70
C SER A 64 -7.52 -6.85 -15.41
N GLY A 65 -7.60 -7.94 -14.65
CA GLY A 65 -7.65 -9.30 -15.16
C GLY A 65 -7.55 -10.33 -14.05
N THR A 66 -7.50 -11.60 -14.41
CA THR A 66 -7.16 -12.66 -13.44
C THR A 66 -5.71 -12.52 -12.97
N HIS A 67 -5.38 -13.08 -11.81
CA HIS A 67 -4.00 -13.01 -11.30
C HIS A 67 -2.98 -13.48 -12.34
N ALA A 68 -3.25 -14.59 -13.03
CA ALA A 68 -2.36 -15.13 -14.06
C ALA A 68 -2.21 -14.18 -15.25
N GLN A 69 -3.31 -13.60 -15.75
CA GLN A 69 -3.28 -12.67 -16.88
C GLN A 69 -2.49 -11.39 -16.55
N VAL A 70 -2.73 -10.82 -15.36
CA VAL A 70 -2.03 -9.62 -14.89
C VAL A 70 -0.54 -9.90 -14.75
N THR A 71 -0.17 -10.99 -14.07
CA THR A 71 1.23 -11.38 -13.86
C THR A 71 1.95 -11.60 -15.20
N ALA A 72 1.35 -12.37 -16.13
CA ALA A 72 1.95 -12.65 -17.44
C ALA A 72 2.17 -11.39 -18.28
N LYS A 73 1.19 -10.47 -18.30
CA LYS A 73 1.31 -9.21 -19.03
C LYS A 73 2.42 -8.32 -18.46
N ILE A 74 2.53 -8.25 -17.12
CA ILE A 74 3.61 -7.49 -16.48
C ILE A 74 4.96 -8.09 -16.85
N MET A 75 5.13 -9.41 -16.71
CA MET A 75 6.37 -10.11 -17.02
C MET A 75 6.85 -9.82 -18.44
N SER A 76 5.98 -10.02 -19.43
CA SER A 76 6.32 -9.84 -20.85
C SER A 76 6.74 -8.39 -21.18
N ARG A 77 6.02 -7.39 -20.65
CA ARG A 77 6.34 -5.97 -20.93
C ARG A 77 7.56 -5.48 -20.14
N LEU A 78 7.73 -5.97 -18.92
CA LEU A 78 8.81 -5.56 -18.03
C LEU A 78 10.17 -6.06 -18.53
N GLU A 79 10.26 -7.27 -19.05
CA GLU A 79 11.50 -7.86 -19.56
C GLU A 79 12.17 -6.97 -20.61
N GLU A 80 11.44 -6.52 -21.61
CA GLU A 80 11.94 -5.62 -22.66
C GLU A 80 12.47 -4.30 -22.07
N ILE A 81 11.75 -3.74 -21.09
CA ILE A 81 12.14 -2.48 -20.45
C ILE A 81 13.42 -2.65 -19.64
N VAL A 82 13.50 -3.72 -18.84
CA VAL A 82 14.69 -4.00 -18.03
C VAL A 82 15.93 -4.20 -18.92
N MET A 83 15.78 -4.94 -20.02
CA MET A 83 16.86 -5.17 -20.99
C MET A 83 17.30 -3.89 -21.69
N ASN A 84 16.38 -2.97 -21.98
CA ASN A 84 16.70 -1.69 -22.65
C ASN A 84 17.30 -0.67 -21.67
N GLU A 85 16.75 -0.54 -20.47
CA GLU A 85 17.19 0.44 -19.49
C GLU A 85 18.44 0.03 -18.74
N LYS A 86 18.75 -1.26 -18.65
CA LYS A 86 19.96 -1.85 -18.01
C LYS A 86 20.22 -1.25 -16.62
N PRO A 87 19.28 -1.37 -15.67
CA PRO A 87 19.51 -0.88 -14.32
C PRO A 87 20.60 -1.68 -13.60
N ASP A 88 21.31 -1.03 -12.67
CA ASP A 88 22.27 -1.67 -11.79
C ASP A 88 21.59 -2.52 -10.69
N GLY A 89 20.27 -2.32 -10.49
CA GLY A 89 19.47 -3.10 -9.57
C GLY A 89 17.98 -2.76 -9.67
N VAL A 90 17.12 -3.70 -9.27
CA VAL A 90 15.66 -3.55 -9.30
C VAL A 90 15.10 -3.71 -7.90
N VAL A 91 14.19 -2.80 -7.50
CA VAL A 91 13.52 -2.82 -6.21
C VAL A 91 12.05 -3.17 -6.39
N VAL A 92 11.57 -4.16 -5.64
CA VAL A 92 10.17 -4.54 -5.53
C VAL A 92 9.66 -4.34 -4.10
N TYR A 93 8.35 -4.15 -3.94
CA TYR A 93 7.72 -3.75 -2.69
C TYR A 93 6.55 -4.66 -2.34
N GLY A 94 6.53 -5.20 -1.11
CA GLY A 94 5.41 -5.98 -0.58
C GLY A 94 5.10 -7.23 -1.41
N ASP A 95 3.81 -7.48 -1.72
CA ASP A 95 3.31 -8.81 -2.08
C ASP A 95 2.28 -8.86 -3.22
N THR A 96 2.25 -7.84 -4.06
CA THR A 96 1.28 -7.79 -5.18
C THR A 96 1.67 -8.67 -6.36
N ASN A 97 0.76 -8.79 -7.34
CA ASN A 97 1.10 -9.45 -8.61
C ASN A 97 2.24 -8.72 -9.34
N SER A 98 2.37 -7.40 -9.15
CA SER A 98 3.49 -6.61 -9.69
C SER A 98 4.82 -7.03 -9.08
N THR A 99 4.85 -7.27 -7.78
CA THR A 99 6.02 -7.78 -7.05
C THR A 99 6.41 -9.16 -7.55
N LEU A 100 5.44 -10.09 -7.63
CA LEU A 100 5.66 -11.45 -8.13
C LEU A 100 6.21 -11.44 -9.56
N ALA A 101 5.55 -10.72 -10.46
CA ALA A 101 5.93 -10.65 -11.87
C ALA A 101 7.34 -10.09 -12.05
N ALA A 102 7.67 -9.00 -11.34
CA ALA A 102 8.99 -8.40 -11.38
C ALA A 102 10.06 -9.34 -10.81
N ALA A 103 9.78 -10.00 -9.68
CA ALA A 103 10.73 -10.93 -9.07
C ALA A 103 11.06 -12.10 -10.01
N ILE A 104 10.06 -12.71 -10.65
CA ILE A 104 10.28 -13.80 -11.62
C ILE A 104 11.06 -13.31 -12.84
N THR A 105 10.72 -12.13 -13.39
CA THR A 105 11.38 -11.58 -14.58
C THR A 105 12.85 -11.26 -14.31
N VAL A 106 13.10 -10.46 -13.26
CA VAL A 106 14.43 -9.92 -12.96
C VAL A 106 15.41 -11.02 -12.52
N SER A 107 14.94 -12.00 -11.75
CA SER A 107 15.78 -13.11 -11.29
C SER A 107 16.42 -13.93 -12.43
N LYS A 108 15.89 -13.82 -13.66
CA LYS A 108 16.41 -14.50 -14.86
C LYS A 108 17.37 -13.63 -15.68
N LEU A 109 17.52 -12.35 -15.34
CA LEU A 109 18.30 -11.39 -16.11
C LEU A 109 19.67 -11.08 -15.47
N ASN A 110 20.04 -11.76 -14.38
CA ASN A 110 21.28 -11.54 -13.63
C ASN A 110 21.48 -10.08 -13.17
N ILE A 111 20.37 -9.43 -12.79
CA ILE A 111 20.35 -8.08 -12.23
C ILE A 111 19.98 -8.20 -10.75
N PRO A 112 20.71 -7.55 -9.81
CA PRO A 112 20.41 -7.59 -8.40
C PRO A 112 18.95 -7.19 -8.10
N LEU A 113 18.24 -8.04 -7.37
CA LEU A 113 16.86 -7.83 -6.99
C LEU A 113 16.76 -7.55 -5.48
N PHE A 114 16.12 -6.46 -5.14
CA PHE A 114 15.93 -5.97 -3.78
C PHE A 114 14.45 -6.03 -3.41
N HIS A 115 14.10 -6.72 -2.31
CA HIS A 115 12.72 -6.79 -1.84
C HIS A 115 12.54 -6.01 -0.54
N VAL A 116 11.70 -4.99 -0.59
CA VAL A 116 11.32 -4.15 0.57
C VAL A 116 10.02 -4.67 1.19
N GLU A 117 9.97 -4.79 2.51
CA GLU A 117 8.93 -5.45 3.32
C GLU A 117 8.97 -6.98 3.14
N ALA A 118 10.17 -7.52 3.09
CA ALA A 118 10.40 -8.96 2.98
C ALA A 118 10.13 -9.71 4.29
N GLY A 119 9.85 -11.00 4.19
CA GLY A 119 9.74 -11.91 5.34
C GLY A 119 8.45 -11.84 6.13
N THR A 120 7.51 -10.96 5.79
CA THR A 120 6.18 -10.96 6.42
C THR A 120 5.41 -12.22 6.03
N ARG A 121 4.72 -12.86 7.00
CA ARG A 121 3.94 -14.10 6.78
C ARG A 121 2.60 -14.04 7.48
N THR A 122 1.56 -14.45 6.77
CA THR A 122 0.23 -14.71 7.33
C THR A 122 0.00 -16.20 7.59
N TYR A 123 0.83 -17.06 6.96
CA TYR A 123 0.70 -18.51 6.94
C TYR A 123 -0.65 -19.01 6.38
N ASN A 124 -1.42 -18.15 5.76
CA ASN A 124 -2.67 -18.50 5.09
C ASN A 124 -2.41 -18.78 3.59
N LYS A 125 -2.34 -20.05 3.22
CA LYS A 125 -2.11 -20.49 1.84
C LYS A 125 -3.25 -20.16 0.86
N GLU A 126 -4.42 -19.80 1.35
CA GLU A 126 -5.53 -19.35 0.49
C GLU A 126 -5.34 -17.91 0.01
N ASN A 127 -4.51 -17.13 0.73
CA ASN A 127 -4.22 -15.75 0.38
C ASN A 127 -3.22 -15.69 -0.80
N PRO A 128 -3.60 -15.10 -1.95
CA PRO A 128 -2.70 -14.92 -3.09
C PRO A 128 -1.44 -14.13 -2.76
N GLU A 129 -1.54 -13.10 -1.90
CA GLU A 129 -0.43 -12.26 -1.48
C GLU A 129 0.61 -13.06 -0.69
N GLU A 130 0.20 -14.08 0.08
CA GLU A 130 1.13 -14.97 0.77
C GLU A 130 2.04 -15.73 -0.19
N LYS A 131 1.46 -16.20 -1.29
CA LYS A 131 2.22 -16.91 -2.34
C LYS A 131 3.18 -15.95 -3.04
N ASN A 132 2.72 -14.75 -3.34
CA ASN A 132 3.52 -13.73 -4.01
C ASN A 132 4.76 -13.35 -3.19
N ARG A 133 4.59 -13.10 -1.87
CA ARG A 133 5.70 -12.69 -1.00
C ARG A 133 6.73 -13.80 -0.81
N ILE A 134 6.28 -15.04 -0.64
CA ILE A 134 7.20 -16.19 -0.51
C ILE A 134 8.06 -16.29 -1.77
N VAL A 135 7.47 -16.26 -2.96
CA VAL A 135 8.21 -16.35 -4.22
C VAL A 135 9.17 -15.16 -4.39
N ALA A 136 8.70 -13.94 -4.12
CA ALA A 136 9.54 -12.74 -4.22
C ALA A 136 10.73 -12.81 -3.26
N ASP A 137 10.53 -13.22 -2.01
CA ASP A 137 11.59 -13.39 -1.03
C ASP A 137 12.65 -14.37 -1.48
N HIS A 138 12.25 -15.54 -1.99
CA HIS A 138 13.20 -16.58 -2.43
C HIS A 138 14.00 -16.21 -3.68
N LEU A 139 13.44 -15.35 -4.55
CA LEU A 139 14.09 -14.90 -5.78
C LEU A 139 14.96 -13.65 -5.59
N SER A 140 14.77 -12.88 -4.51
CA SER A 140 15.50 -11.62 -4.28
C SER A 140 16.89 -11.85 -3.71
N ASP A 141 17.87 -11.05 -4.14
CA ASP A 141 19.24 -11.12 -3.66
C ASP A 141 19.40 -10.49 -2.27
N TYR A 142 18.66 -9.40 -1.99
CA TYR A 142 18.66 -8.69 -0.71
C TYR A 142 17.23 -8.45 -0.23
N LEU A 143 17.02 -8.73 1.06
CA LEU A 143 15.71 -8.74 1.70
C LEU A 143 15.67 -7.73 2.85
N PHE A 144 15.00 -6.62 2.63
CA PHE A 144 14.84 -5.56 3.62
C PHE A 144 13.62 -5.87 4.50
N VAL A 145 13.88 -6.26 5.74
CA VAL A 145 12.84 -6.72 6.66
C VAL A 145 12.39 -5.62 7.62
N PRO A 146 11.06 -5.50 7.85
CA PRO A 146 10.50 -4.46 8.72
C PRO A 146 10.74 -4.74 10.22
N ASP A 147 10.83 -6.00 10.60
CA ASP A 147 10.91 -6.41 12.00
C ASP A 147 11.67 -7.74 12.19
N LYS A 148 11.90 -8.08 13.46
CA LYS A 148 12.61 -9.30 13.84
C LYS A 148 11.84 -10.57 13.46
N ILE A 149 10.51 -10.55 13.53
CA ILE A 149 9.68 -11.71 13.22
C ILE A 149 9.85 -12.05 11.73
N SER A 150 9.83 -11.04 10.87
CA SER A 150 10.08 -11.18 9.43
C SER A 150 11.47 -11.75 9.14
N ALA A 151 12.51 -11.26 9.83
CA ALA A 151 13.86 -11.82 9.71
C ALA A 151 13.92 -13.30 10.13
N ASP A 152 13.27 -13.64 11.23
CA ASP A 152 13.23 -15.01 11.74
C ASP A 152 12.43 -15.96 10.83
N ASN A 153 11.39 -15.47 10.16
CA ASN A 153 10.64 -16.23 9.13
C ASN A 153 11.56 -16.62 7.97
N LEU A 154 12.30 -15.65 7.41
CA LEU A 154 13.21 -15.90 6.30
C LEU A 154 14.32 -16.91 6.66
N LYS A 155 14.88 -16.79 7.88
CA LYS A 155 15.88 -17.76 8.37
C LYS A 155 15.31 -19.17 8.47
N LYS A 156 14.06 -19.32 8.97
CA LYS A 156 13.36 -20.61 9.04
C LYS A 156 13.11 -21.22 7.66
N GLU A 157 12.94 -20.38 6.64
CA GLU A 157 12.78 -20.78 5.25
C GLU A 157 14.12 -21.04 4.53
N GLY A 158 15.24 -20.94 5.24
CA GLY A 158 16.57 -21.26 4.71
C GLY A 158 17.27 -20.12 3.97
N ILE A 159 16.77 -18.89 4.07
CA ILE A 159 17.43 -17.73 3.46
C ILE A 159 18.72 -17.40 4.24
N PRO A 160 19.87 -17.24 3.56
CA PRO A 160 21.13 -16.87 4.19
C PRO A 160 21.06 -15.53 4.92
N SER A 161 21.67 -15.45 6.11
CA SER A 161 21.55 -14.26 6.98
C SER A 161 22.23 -13.02 6.40
N ASP A 162 23.21 -13.16 5.54
CA ASP A 162 23.90 -12.07 4.83
C ASP A 162 23.03 -11.39 3.76
N ARG A 163 21.96 -12.06 3.33
CA ARG A 163 20.94 -11.48 2.43
C ARG A 163 19.82 -10.74 3.18
N ILE A 164 19.70 -10.92 4.49
CA ILE A 164 18.63 -10.36 5.32
C ILE A 164 19.11 -9.07 5.97
N ILE A 165 18.51 -7.94 5.59
CA ILE A 165 18.88 -6.61 6.08
C ILE A 165 17.73 -6.05 6.91
N PHE A 166 17.97 -5.77 8.19
CA PHE A 166 17.00 -5.10 9.03
C PHE A 166 16.92 -3.61 8.67
N SER A 167 15.82 -3.19 8.05
CA SER A 167 15.60 -1.81 7.59
C SER A 167 14.54 -1.05 8.39
N GLY A 168 13.70 -1.75 9.12
CA GLY A 168 12.48 -1.18 9.69
C GLY A 168 11.36 -1.05 8.65
N ASP A 169 10.23 -0.48 9.06
CA ASP A 169 9.04 -0.32 8.23
C ASP A 169 9.07 1.03 7.48
N VAL A 170 9.28 0.98 6.17
CA VAL A 170 9.30 2.17 5.30
C VAL A 170 7.96 2.90 5.25
N MET A 171 6.82 2.23 5.51
CA MET A 171 5.52 2.91 5.62
C MET A 171 5.47 3.77 6.88
N TYR A 172 6.08 3.32 7.98
CA TYR A 172 6.19 4.09 9.20
C TYR A 172 7.11 5.31 9.01
N ASP A 173 8.23 5.16 8.29
CA ASP A 173 9.10 6.28 7.92
C ASP A 173 8.35 7.33 7.11
N GLN A 174 7.53 6.89 6.14
CA GLN A 174 6.70 7.80 5.36
C GLN A 174 5.63 8.49 6.21
N PHE A 175 5.02 7.78 7.15
CA PHE A 175 4.05 8.35 8.09
C PHE A 175 4.69 9.45 8.94
N LEU A 176 5.85 9.19 9.55
CA LEU A 176 6.59 10.17 10.36
C LEU A 176 7.00 11.40 9.53
N TYR A 177 7.47 11.18 8.30
CA TYR A 177 7.81 12.28 7.39
C TYR A 177 6.58 13.15 7.08
N SER A 178 5.45 12.54 6.73
CA SER A 178 4.22 13.27 6.42
C SER A 178 3.72 14.10 7.61
N ILE A 179 3.75 13.54 8.82
CA ILE A 179 3.39 14.29 10.03
C ILE A 179 4.33 15.49 10.23
N SER A 180 5.63 15.32 10.01
CA SER A 180 6.58 16.42 10.18
C SER A 180 6.33 17.58 9.20
N CYS A 181 5.88 17.28 7.99
CA CYS A 181 5.57 18.28 6.96
C CYS A 181 4.22 18.96 7.16
N ASP A 182 3.20 18.18 7.54
CA ASP A 182 1.78 18.61 7.49
C ASP A 182 1.11 18.68 8.88
N ARG A 183 1.90 18.80 9.96
CA ARG A 183 1.42 18.70 11.35
C ARG A 183 0.23 19.61 11.67
N ASN A 184 0.19 20.78 11.06
CA ASN A 184 -0.86 21.78 11.28
C ASN A 184 -1.92 21.82 10.16
N ALA A 185 -1.82 20.93 9.18
CA ALA A 185 -2.81 20.83 8.14
C ALA A 185 -4.15 20.34 8.70
N TYR A 186 -5.24 20.81 8.12
CA TYR A 186 -6.61 20.42 8.48
C TYR A 186 -7.04 20.78 9.92
N ILE A 187 -6.34 21.69 10.61
CA ILE A 187 -6.78 22.26 11.89
C ILE A 187 -8.14 22.93 11.69
N GLY A 188 -9.11 22.63 12.58
CA GLY A 188 -10.47 23.16 12.52
C GLY A 188 -11.42 22.40 11.56
N LYS A 189 -10.91 21.53 10.69
CA LYS A 189 -11.76 20.70 9.82
C LYS A 189 -12.42 19.53 10.57
N TYR A 190 -11.76 19.02 11.59
CA TYR A 190 -12.20 17.87 12.40
C TYR A 190 -12.27 18.23 13.89
N PRO A 191 -13.03 17.48 14.70
CA PRO A 191 -13.03 17.64 16.14
C PRO A 191 -11.61 17.51 16.72
N ASP A 192 -11.34 18.16 17.85
CA ASP A 192 -10.04 18.07 18.51
C ASP A 192 -9.81 16.69 19.18
N ASP A 193 -10.90 16.05 19.59
CA ASP A 193 -10.90 14.77 20.29
C ASP A 193 -11.89 13.81 19.63
N PHE A 194 -11.38 12.79 18.94
CA PHE A 194 -12.21 11.87 18.15
C PHE A 194 -11.58 10.49 18.00
N ILE A 195 -12.45 9.53 17.70
CA ILE A 195 -12.09 8.18 17.25
C ILE A 195 -12.15 8.19 15.73
N LEU A 196 -11.06 7.74 15.06
CA LEU A 196 -11.06 7.54 13.61
C LEU A 196 -11.60 6.14 13.29
N MET A 197 -12.55 6.09 12.38
CA MET A 197 -13.17 4.83 11.95
C MET A 197 -13.17 4.69 10.42
N THR A 198 -12.81 3.50 9.95
CA THR A 198 -13.02 3.08 8.55
C THR A 198 -13.97 1.89 8.52
N TRP A 199 -14.85 1.83 7.52
CA TRP A 199 -15.83 0.75 7.39
C TRP A 199 -15.96 0.35 5.91
N HIS A 200 -15.24 -0.72 5.51
CA HIS A 200 -15.14 -1.10 4.09
C HIS A 200 -15.08 -2.61 3.82
N ARG A 201 -14.93 -3.47 4.83
CA ARG A 201 -14.81 -4.91 4.63
C ARG A 201 -16.14 -5.53 4.22
N GLN A 202 -16.11 -6.46 3.27
CA GLN A 202 -17.28 -7.13 2.74
C GLN A 202 -18.07 -7.86 3.82
N GLU A 203 -17.40 -8.56 4.71
CA GLU A 203 -17.99 -9.27 5.85
C GLU A 203 -18.80 -8.37 6.80
N ASN A 204 -18.48 -7.07 6.84
CA ASN A 204 -19.16 -6.06 7.64
C ASN A 204 -20.28 -5.33 6.89
N THR A 205 -20.48 -5.64 5.60
CA THR A 205 -21.49 -5.02 4.74
C THR A 205 -22.35 -6.05 4.00
N CYS A 206 -22.25 -7.35 4.38
CA CYS A 206 -22.87 -8.46 3.66
C CYS A 206 -24.39 -8.64 3.96
N SER A 207 -24.89 -8.10 5.06
CA SER A 207 -26.33 -8.19 5.40
C SER A 207 -26.81 -6.96 6.18
N LYS A 208 -28.12 -6.75 6.15
CA LYS A 208 -28.78 -5.67 6.88
C LYS A 208 -28.55 -5.77 8.38
N GLU A 209 -28.70 -6.99 8.94
CA GLU A 209 -28.51 -7.22 10.38
C GLU A 209 -27.07 -6.88 10.82
N ARG A 210 -26.09 -7.16 9.97
CA ARG A 210 -24.69 -6.84 10.28
C ARG A 210 -24.46 -5.34 10.36
N ILE A 211 -25.04 -4.59 9.42
CA ILE A 211 -24.96 -3.12 9.39
C ILE A 211 -25.69 -2.52 10.59
N GLU A 212 -26.91 -3.00 10.91
CA GLU A 212 -27.67 -2.55 12.07
C GLU A 212 -26.93 -2.78 13.38
N LYS A 213 -26.25 -3.93 13.53
CA LYS A 213 -25.39 -4.20 14.70
C LYS A 213 -24.24 -3.21 14.82
N ILE A 214 -23.57 -2.89 13.71
CA ILE A 214 -22.47 -1.91 13.70
C ILE A 214 -23.00 -0.52 14.03
N LEU A 215 -24.12 -0.09 13.45
CA LEU A 215 -24.75 1.18 13.78
C LEU A 215 -25.15 1.25 15.25
N SER A 216 -25.75 0.19 15.78
CA SER A 216 -26.11 0.11 17.21
C SER A 216 -24.88 0.14 18.14
N PHE A 217 -23.73 -0.36 17.70
CA PHE A 217 -22.47 -0.20 18.41
C PHE A 217 -21.99 1.24 18.39
N ILE A 218 -21.98 1.88 17.20
CA ILE A 218 -21.57 3.28 17.01
C ILE A 218 -22.45 4.23 17.85
N GLU A 219 -23.75 3.99 17.92
CA GLU A 219 -24.71 4.79 18.70
C GLU A 219 -24.44 4.78 20.22
N LYS A 220 -23.77 3.73 20.72
CA LYS A 220 -23.38 3.62 22.14
C LYS A 220 -22.06 4.34 22.49
N ILE A 221 -21.35 4.82 21.48
CA ILE A 221 -20.08 5.50 21.69
C ILE A 221 -20.35 6.97 22.02
N HIS A 222 -19.88 7.42 23.17
CA HIS A 222 -20.05 8.80 23.66
C HIS A 222 -18.95 9.76 23.21
N TYR A 223 -18.00 9.29 22.39
CA TYR A 223 -16.97 10.13 21.79
C TYR A 223 -17.35 10.57 20.37
N LYS A 224 -16.77 11.66 19.91
CA LYS A 224 -16.87 12.03 18.50
C LYS A 224 -16.19 10.95 17.64
N ILE A 225 -16.85 10.56 16.56
CA ILE A 225 -16.35 9.57 15.61
C ILE A 225 -16.23 10.26 14.25
N VAL A 226 -15.05 10.22 13.65
CA VAL A 226 -14.83 10.58 12.26
C VAL A 226 -14.84 9.28 11.44
N LEU A 227 -15.91 9.06 10.70
CA LEU A 227 -16.10 7.88 9.86
C LEU A 227 -15.73 8.20 8.42
N LEU A 228 -14.63 7.64 7.94
CA LEU A 228 -14.28 7.67 6.53
C LEU A 228 -15.10 6.61 5.79
N LEU A 229 -16.15 7.07 5.11
CA LEU A 229 -17.16 6.20 4.53
C LEU A 229 -16.79 5.74 3.12
N HIS A 230 -16.48 4.45 3.00
CA HIS A 230 -16.19 3.84 1.70
C HIS A 230 -17.44 3.80 0.80
N PRO A 231 -17.31 3.99 -0.53
CA PRO A 231 -18.43 3.96 -1.48
C PRO A 231 -19.32 2.72 -1.39
N ARG A 232 -18.73 1.53 -1.18
CA ARG A 232 -19.48 0.29 -0.95
C ARG A 232 -20.40 0.39 0.26
N THR A 233 -19.89 0.86 1.38
CA THR A 233 -20.65 0.99 2.62
C THR A 233 -21.75 2.04 2.48
N ASN A 234 -21.46 3.16 1.82
CA ASN A 234 -22.44 4.18 1.48
C ASN A 234 -23.61 3.60 0.67
N LYS A 235 -23.29 2.83 -0.39
CA LYS A 235 -24.29 2.19 -1.25
C LYS A 235 -25.21 1.27 -0.43
N VAL A 236 -24.65 0.39 0.41
CA VAL A 236 -25.40 -0.59 1.19
C VAL A 236 -26.28 0.08 2.28
N ILE A 237 -25.76 1.11 2.97
CA ILE A 237 -26.55 1.92 3.92
C ILE A 237 -27.75 2.56 3.21
N SER A 238 -27.56 3.06 1.98
CA SER A 238 -28.63 3.67 1.18
C SER A 238 -29.67 2.62 0.75
N GLU A 239 -29.24 1.46 0.27
CA GLU A 239 -30.10 0.36 -0.18
C GLU A 239 -31.02 -0.17 0.96
N TYR A 240 -30.51 -0.20 2.20
CA TYR A 240 -31.28 -0.63 3.37
C TYR A 240 -32.06 0.49 4.05
N GLY A 241 -31.98 1.74 3.55
CA GLY A 241 -32.70 2.88 4.11
C GLY A 241 -32.23 3.31 5.52
N LEU A 242 -30.96 3.05 5.86
CA LEU A 242 -30.42 3.26 7.21
C LEU A 242 -29.77 4.64 7.43
N TRP A 243 -29.83 5.53 6.43
CA TRP A 243 -29.20 6.86 6.52
C TRP A 243 -29.77 7.74 7.62
N THR A 244 -31.06 7.58 7.98
CA THR A 244 -31.68 8.33 9.08
C THR A 244 -30.91 8.10 10.39
N ARG A 245 -30.59 6.84 10.73
CA ARG A 245 -29.79 6.49 11.92
C ARG A 245 -28.41 7.12 11.91
N VAL A 246 -27.77 7.13 10.74
CA VAL A 246 -26.42 7.74 10.57
C VAL A 246 -26.48 9.24 10.82
N ARG A 247 -27.49 9.95 10.28
CA ARG A 247 -27.63 11.42 10.38
C ARG A 247 -28.06 11.88 11.76
N GLU A 248 -28.86 11.09 12.47
CA GLU A 248 -29.35 11.42 13.82
C GLU A 248 -28.29 11.26 14.90
N ASN A 249 -27.20 10.51 14.61
CA ASN A 249 -26.12 10.35 15.56
C ASN A 249 -25.23 11.61 15.59
N LYS A 250 -25.44 12.46 16.62
CA LYS A 250 -24.73 13.72 16.83
C LYS A 250 -23.21 13.57 17.07
N ASN A 251 -22.78 12.36 17.39
CA ASN A 251 -21.36 12.06 17.62
C ASN A 251 -20.64 11.54 16.36
N LEU A 252 -21.37 11.24 15.29
CA LEU A 252 -20.83 10.67 14.06
C LEU A 252 -20.66 11.73 12.97
N LEU A 253 -19.42 12.04 12.63
CA LEU A 253 -19.06 12.85 11.48
C LEU A 253 -18.69 11.93 10.32
N VAL A 254 -19.56 11.87 9.31
CA VAL A 254 -19.30 11.08 8.09
C VAL A 254 -18.53 11.92 7.09
N VAL A 255 -17.41 11.40 6.62
CA VAL A 255 -16.51 12.05 5.68
C VAL A 255 -16.27 11.13 4.48
N PRO A 256 -16.20 11.63 3.25
CA PRO A 256 -15.78 10.83 2.10
C PRO A 256 -14.35 10.31 2.29
N PRO A 257 -13.91 9.32 1.47
CA PRO A 257 -12.51 8.90 1.47
C PRO A 257 -11.56 10.08 1.28
N VAL A 258 -10.50 10.12 2.05
CA VAL A 258 -9.50 11.20 2.05
C VAL A 258 -8.19 10.74 1.40
N GLY A 259 -7.35 11.69 0.98
CA GLY A 259 -6.00 11.44 0.48
C GLY A 259 -5.03 10.98 1.58
N TYR A 260 -3.82 10.63 1.18
CA TYR A 260 -2.81 10.10 2.10
C TYR A 260 -2.41 11.10 3.18
N LYS A 261 -2.14 12.35 2.79
CA LYS A 261 -1.76 13.43 3.74
C LYS A 261 -2.83 13.66 4.81
N GLU A 262 -4.08 13.76 4.39
CA GLU A 262 -5.20 13.96 5.30
C GLU A 262 -5.40 12.77 6.23
N MET A 263 -5.26 11.53 5.70
CA MET A 263 -5.31 10.31 6.51
C MET A 263 -4.22 10.28 7.59
N THR A 264 -2.98 10.64 7.25
CA THR A 264 -1.87 10.66 8.22
C THR A 264 -2.11 11.66 9.34
N VAL A 265 -2.66 12.85 9.02
CA VAL A 265 -3.01 13.84 10.04
C VAL A 265 -4.15 13.33 10.94
N LEU A 266 -5.18 12.70 10.37
CA LEU A 266 -6.27 12.10 11.15
C LEU A 266 -5.76 11.00 12.09
N LEU A 267 -4.88 10.11 11.60
CA LEU A 267 -4.25 9.05 12.39
C LEU A 267 -3.39 9.60 13.53
N ASN A 268 -2.68 10.69 13.29
CA ASN A 268 -1.84 11.31 14.32
C ASN A 268 -2.65 12.05 15.40
N ARG A 269 -3.90 12.47 15.10
CA ARG A 269 -4.76 13.26 16.01
C ARG A 269 -5.84 12.42 16.69
N CYS A 270 -6.19 11.25 16.17
CA CYS A 270 -7.21 10.39 16.78
C CYS A 270 -6.70 9.75 18.08
N LYS A 271 -7.65 9.32 18.92
CA LYS A 271 -7.41 8.50 20.12
C LYS A 271 -7.20 7.05 19.81
#